data_58f18bac1e12817446b8fa8cb631dae7
#
_entry.id   58f18bac1e12817446b8fa8cb631dae7
#
_cell.length_a   1.000
_cell.length_b   1.000
_cell.length_c   1.000
_cell.angle_alpha   90.00
_cell.angle_beta   90.00
_cell.angle_gamma   90.00
#
_symmetry.space_group_name_H-M   'P 1'
#
loop_
_entity.id
_entity.type
_entity.pdbx_description
1 polymer ?
#
loop_
_entity_poly.entity_id
_entity_poly.type
_entity_poly.pdbx_seq_one_letter_code
_entity_poly.pdbx_strand_id
1 'polypeptide(L)'
;MSEPLQLIGRIFVSREQLAHFNAHVIDSSQRYDDWGDWLGGKQWYGDSSEAEVVAGADCGQRFEDWFGMFFKEHELWPGAGEFMKIFGVAFNDYDDEEGCWKFMVFEFSENYLDFMSAVNALRQIDSMPGPPIHGQLAIVPYMFGPGFNACEVVVTIADGKSTLSKQVTPEFEAWATHCFETLEFPSD
;
A
#
# COMPACT_ATOMS: atom_id res chain seq x y z
N MET A 1 -9.99 15.54 13.31
CA MET A 1 -10.11 14.15 12.80
C MET A 1 -9.17 14.10 11.62
N SER A 2 -8.20 13.22 11.63
CA SER A 2 -7.40 12.91 10.45
C SER A 2 -8.28 12.17 9.46
N GLU A 3 -8.07 12.39 8.18
CA GLU A 3 -8.79 11.68 7.14
C GLU A 3 -8.05 10.38 6.85
N PRO A 4 -8.74 9.23 6.72
CA PRO A 4 -8.09 8.00 6.34
C PRO A 4 -7.45 8.14 4.96
N LEU A 5 -6.27 7.55 4.83
CA LEU A 5 -5.54 7.54 3.57
C LEU A 5 -5.82 6.24 2.82
N GLN A 6 -5.51 6.24 1.53
CA GLN A 6 -5.70 5.12 0.63
C GLN A 6 -4.38 4.50 0.27
N LEU A 7 -4.35 3.19 0.15
CA LEU A 7 -3.24 2.45 -0.39
C LEU A 7 -3.59 1.98 -1.80
N ILE A 8 -2.79 2.34 -2.78
CA ILE A 8 -2.97 1.94 -4.18
C ILE A 8 -1.64 1.48 -4.78
N GLY A 9 -1.66 0.43 -5.58
CA GLY A 9 -0.45 -0.07 -6.23
C GLY A 9 -0.68 -0.73 -7.58
N ARG A 10 0.32 -0.57 -8.46
CA ARG A 10 0.44 -1.23 -9.76
C ARG A 10 1.86 -1.70 -9.95
N ILE A 11 2.06 -3.02 -9.93
CA ILE A 11 3.36 -3.65 -9.93
C ILE A 11 3.42 -4.70 -11.04
N PHE A 12 4.35 -4.53 -11.97
CA PHE A 12 4.63 -5.50 -13.02
C PHE A 12 5.50 -6.62 -12.46
N VAL A 13 4.92 -7.77 -12.33
CA VAL A 13 5.47 -8.94 -11.65
C VAL A 13 4.86 -10.21 -12.24
N SER A 14 5.62 -11.28 -12.40
CA SER A 14 5.05 -12.54 -12.88
C SER A 14 4.14 -13.18 -11.82
N ARG A 15 3.19 -14.02 -12.27
CA ARG A 15 2.34 -14.79 -11.32
C ARG A 15 3.17 -15.66 -10.37
N GLU A 16 4.26 -16.24 -10.86
CA GLU A 16 5.14 -17.07 -10.04
C GLU A 16 5.83 -16.23 -8.94
N GLN A 17 6.36 -15.05 -9.30
CA GLN A 17 6.95 -14.13 -8.32
C GLN A 17 5.90 -13.63 -7.32
N LEU A 18 4.69 -13.29 -7.78
CA LEU A 18 3.60 -12.89 -6.89
C LEU A 18 3.19 -14.03 -5.94
N ALA A 19 3.15 -15.27 -6.43
CA ALA A 19 2.87 -16.42 -5.58
C ALA A 19 3.97 -16.66 -4.53
N HIS A 20 5.24 -16.47 -4.90
CA HIS A 20 6.35 -16.52 -3.95
C HIS A 20 6.25 -15.38 -2.92
N PHE A 21 5.90 -14.18 -3.36
CA PHE A 21 5.73 -13.03 -2.48
C PHE A 21 4.56 -13.23 -1.50
N ASN A 22 3.44 -13.76 -1.95
CA ASN A 22 2.30 -14.09 -1.09
C ASN A 22 2.68 -15.08 0.04
N ALA A 23 3.55 -16.03 -0.27
CA ALA A 23 4.05 -17.00 0.70
C ALA A 23 5.20 -16.46 1.58
N HIS A 24 5.76 -15.30 1.25
CA HIS A 24 6.88 -14.71 1.98
C HIS A 24 6.48 -14.26 3.38
N VAL A 25 7.34 -14.53 4.36
CA VAL A 25 7.19 -13.98 5.72
C VAL A 25 7.80 -12.58 5.72
N ILE A 26 6.99 -11.60 6.09
CA ILE A 26 7.43 -10.20 6.14
C ILE A 26 8.60 -10.07 7.10
N ASP A 27 9.73 -9.65 6.57
CA ASP A 27 11.01 -9.52 7.26
C ASP A 27 11.15 -8.13 7.94
N SER A 28 12.26 -7.93 8.62
CA SER A 28 12.53 -6.69 9.33
C SER A 28 12.59 -5.47 8.38
N SER A 29 11.97 -4.40 8.83
CA SER A 29 12.03 -3.07 8.21
C SER A 29 13.44 -2.48 8.17
N GLN A 30 14.34 -2.93 9.02
CA GLN A 30 15.75 -2.51 9.05
C GLN A 30 16.54 -2.92 7.81
N ARG A 31 15.97 -3.72 6.95
CA ARG A 31 16.50 -4.04 5.61
C ARG A 31 16.70 -2.79 4.74
N TYR A 32 15.92 -1.74 4.97
CA TYR A 32 15.91 -0.51 4.19
C TYR A 32 16.53 0.63 5.00
N ASP A 33 17.31 1.46 4.35
CA ASP A 33 18.06 2.59 4.95
C ASP A 33 17.52 3.97 4.55
N ASP A 34 16.50 4.02 3.70
CA ASP A 34 15.92 5.25 3.15
C ASP A 34 14.65 5.74 3.89
N TRP A 35 14.35 5.20 5.07
CA TRP A 35 13.19 5.62 5.85
C TRP A 35 13.18 7.12 6.17
N GLY A 36 14.37 7.70 6.38
CA GLY A 36 14.54 9.12 6.64
C GLY A 36 14.04 10.01 5.49
N ASP A 37 14.02 9.53 4.24
CA ASP A 37 13.51 10.27 3.10
C ASP A 37 12.00 10.53 3.20
N TRP A 38 11.29 9.64 3.85
CA TRP A 38 9.86 9.79 4.15
C TRP A 38 9.61 10.40 5.54
N LEU A 39 10.28 9.87 6.57
CA LEU A 39 9.98 10.13 7.96
C LEU A 39 10.65 11.38 8.48
N GLY A 40 11.72 11.83 7.81
CA GLY A 40 12.51 12.98 8.21
C GLY A 40 11.66 14.26 8.32
N GLY A 41 11.71 14.89 9.48
CA GLY A 41 10.97 16.12 9.77
C GLY A 41 9.50 15.93 10.14
N LYS A 42 8.99 14.71 10.20
CA LYS A 42 7.64 14.45 10.73
C LYS A 42 7.62 14.52 12.24
N GLN A 43 6.52 15.02 12.77
CA GLN A 43 6.28 14.99 14.22
C GLN A 43 5.57 13.67 14.57
N TRP A 44 6.29 12.81 15.25
CA TRP A 44 5.74 11.54 15.72
C TRP A 44 4.82 11.75 16.92
N TYR A 45 3.83 10.89 17.04
CA TYR A 45 3.01 10.84 18.24
C TYR A 45 3.86 10.31 19.40
N GLY A 46 4.12 11.17 20.38
CA GLY A 46 4.88 10.85 21.59
C GLY A 46 6.40 11.01 21.41
N ASP A 47 7.15 10.41 22.32
CA ASP A 47 8.61 10.51 22.42
C ASP A 47 9.35 9.42 21.61
N SER A 48 8.67 8.70 20.71
CA SER A 48 9.28 7.62 19.94
C SER A 48 10.28 8.16 18.93
N SER A 49 11.44 7.54 18.88
CA SER A 49 12.44 7.82 17.85
C SER A 49 12.04 7.20 16.49
N GLU A 50 12.60 7.73 15.40
CA GLU A 50 12.43 7.14 14.07
C GLU A 50 12.76 5.64 14.06
N ALA A 51 13.84 5.24 14.72
CA ALA A 51 14.27 3.84 14.79
C ALA A 51 13.25 2.93 15.49
N GLU A 52 12.57 3.43 16.53
CA GLU A 52 11.53 2.68 17.25
C GLU A 52 10.27 2.54 16.37
N VAL A 53 9.92 3.60 15.63
CA VAL A 53 8.79 3.57 14.70
C VAL A 53 9.07 2.58 13.57
N VAL A 54 10.26 2.63 12.99
CA VAL A 54 10.70 1.69 11.94
C VAL A 54 10.67 0.25 12.46
N ALA A 55 11.23 -0.01 13.64
CA ALA A 55 11.20 -1.35 14.25
C ALA A 55 9.77 -1.86 14.54
N GLY A 56 8.84 -0.95 14.83
CA GLY A 56 7.43 -1.28 15.05
C GLY A 56 6.68 -1.75 13.79
N ALA A 57 7.27 -1.57 12.60
CA ALA A 57 6.67 -2.03 11.34
C ALA A 57 6.88 -3.53 11.05
N ASP A 58 7.64 -4.21 11.89
CA ASP A 58 7.94 -5.64 11.73
C ASP A 58 6.73 -6.47 12.19
N CYS A 59 6.13 -7.25 11.31
CA CYS A 59 4.95 -8.03 11.67
C CYS A 59 5.17 -9.55 11.73
N GLY A 60 6.23 -10.09 11.13
CA GLY A 60 6.57 -11.52 11.16
C GLY A 60 5.49 -12.47 10.64
N GLN A 61 4.52 -11.96 9.89
CA GLN A 61 3.42 -12.72 9.29
C GLN A 61 3.73 -13.03 7.82
N ARG A 62 3.04 -14.02 7.26
CA ARG A 62 3.05 -14.23 5.81
C ARG A 62 2.33 -13.06 5.14
N PHE A 63 2.87 -12.62 4.00
CA PHE A 63 2.31 -11.48 3.29
C PHE A 63 0.83 -11.69 2.94
N GLU A 64 0.47 -12.86 2.41
CA GLU A 64 -0.93 -13.15 2.04
C GLU A 64 -1.90 -13.11 3.22
N ASP A 65 -1.46 -13.53 4.41
CA ASP A 65 -2.30 -13.53 5.61
C ASP A 65 -2.52 -12.11 6.11
N TRP A 66 -1.46 -11.30 6.10
CA TRP A 66 -1.50 -9.90 6.49
C TRP A 66 -2.28 -9.05 5.48
N PHE A 67 -1.93 -9.15 4.19
CA PHE A 67 -2.56 -8.34 3.14
C PHE A 67 -4.01 -8.75 2.89
N GLY A 68 -4.29 -10.06 2.98
CA GLY A 68 -5.63 -10.59 2.82
C GLY A 68 -6.64 -10.07 3.86
N MET A 69 -6.19 -9.55 5.00
CA MET A 69 -7.09 -8.97 6.00
C MET A 69 -7.86 -7.76 5.47
N PHE A 70 -7.28 -7.00 4.54
CA PHE A 70 -7.91 -5.81 3.95
C PHE A 70 -8.99 -6.15 2.92
N PHE A 71 -9.02 -7.40 2.42
CA PHE A 71 -9.96 -7.87 1.38
C PHE A 71 -10.95 -8.91 1.89
N LYS A 72 -10.79 -9.40 3.11
CA LYS A 72 -11.81 -10.22 3.75
C LYS A 72 -13.04 -9.32 3.96
N GLU A 73 -14.21 -9.81 3.52
CA GLU A 73 -15.47 -9.23 3.98
C GLU A 73 -15.38 -9.23 5.52
N HIS A 74 -15.16 -8.07 6.08
CA HIS A 74 -15.28 -7.94 7.53
C HIS A 74 -16.70 -8.35 7.84
N GLU A 75 -16.88 -9.42 8.62
CA GLU A 75 -18.12 -9.64 9.36
C GLU A 75 -18.31 -8.36 10.17
N LEU A 76 -19.07 -7.45 9.58
CA LEU A 76 -19.28 -6.12 10.12
C LEU A 76 -19.80 -6.29 11.53
N TRP A 77 -19.23 -5.54 12.42
CA TRP A 77 -19.69 -5.44 13.78
C TRP A 77 -21.20 -5.34 13.79
N PRO A 78 -21.92 -6.22 14.51
CA PRO A 78 -23.37 -6.21 14.52
C PRO A 78 -23.87 -4.81 14.92
N GLY A 79 -24.47 -4.07 14.00
CA GLY A 79 -24.89 -2.70 14.20
C GLY A 79 -24.14 -1.63 13.38
N ALA A 80 -23.09 -1.97 12.67
CA ALA A 80 -22.36 -1.01 11.81
C ALA A 80 -23.14 -0.62 10.54
N GLY A 81 -24.23 -1.33 10.22
CA GLY A 81 -25.19 -0.97 9.18
C GLY A 81 -24.60 -0.79 7.78
N GLU A 82 -25.41 -0.21 6.88
CA GLU A 82 -25.05 0.06 5.49
C GLU A 82 -23.88 1.05 5.33
N PHE A 83 -23.60 1.86 6.35
CA PHE A 83 -22.55 2.87 6.32
C PHE A 83 -21.14 2.27 6.07
N MET A 84 -20.86 1.07 6.60
CA MET A 84 -19.56 0.39 6.39
C MET A 84 -19.47 -0.33 5.03
N LYS A 85 -20.57 -0.55 4.33
CA LYS A 85 -20.52 -1.05 2.95
C LYS A 85 -20.03 -0.01 1.97
N ILE A 86 -20.12 1.27 2.30
CA ILE A 86 -19.70 2.39 1.46
C ILE A 86 -18.16 2.52 1.48
N PHE A 87 -17.51 2.13 2.56
CA PHE A 87 -16.08 2.36 2.80
C PHE A 87 -15.17 1.16 2.48
N GLY A 88 -15.71 0.07 2.00
CA GLY A 88 -14.97 -1.16 1.75
C GLY A 88 -14.65 -1.43 0.28
N VAL A 89 -14.45 -0.40 -0.54
CA VAL A 89 -14.01 -0.64 -1.92
C VAL A 89 -12.52 -0.98 -1.91
N ALA A 90 -12.26 -2.26 -2.03
CA ALA A 90 -10.91 -2.76 -2.19
C ALA A 90 -10.90 -3.72 -3.37
N PHE A 91 -9.84 -3.69 -4.16
CA PHE A 91 -9.58 -4.71 -5.17
C PHE A 91 -8.14 -5.22 -5.06
N ASN A 92 -7.95 -6.47 -5.43
CA ASN A 92 -6.67 -7.14 -5.44
C ASN A 92 -6.66 -8.12 -6.62
N ASP A 93 -6.25 -7.64 -7.77
CA ASP A 93 -6.37 -8.34 -9.03
C ASP A 93 -5.02 -8.49 -9.73
N TYR A 94 -4.91 -9.56 -10.50
CA TYR A 94 -3.78 -9.77 -11.39
C TYR A 94 -4.24 -9.75 -12.85
N ASP A 95 -3.73 -8.81 -13.61
CA ASP A 95 -3.96 -8.66 -15.02
C ASP A 95 -2.97 -9.52 -15.84
N ASP A 96 -3.45 -10.60 -16.43
CA ASP A 96 -2.63 -11.52 -17.21
C ASP A 96 -2.13 -10.93 -18.53
N GLU A 97 -2.88 -10.00 -19.12
CA GLU A 97 -2.52 -9.38 -20.39
C GLU A 97 -1.36 -8.40 -20.20
N GLU A 98 -1.39 -7.64 -19.10
CA GLU A 98 -0.32 -6.70 -18.75
C GLU A 98 0.82 -7.34 -17.96
N GLY A 99 0.60 -8.51 -17.35
CA GLY A 99 1.56 -9.11 -16.41
C GLY A 99 1.74 -8.27 -15.14
N CYS A 100 0.63 -7.79 -14.59
CA CYS A 100 0.63 -6.74 -13.61
C CYS A 100 -0.31 -7.06 -12.42
N TRP A 101 0.21 -6.91 -11.22
CA TRP A 101 -0.59 -6.93 -9.99
C TRP A 101 -1.10 -5.52 -9.69
N LYS A 102 -2.40 -5.39 -9.52
CA LYS A 102 -3.12 -4.15 -9.25
C LYS A 102 -3.92 -4.30 -7.97
N PHE A 103 -3.82 -3.33 -7.07
CA PHE A 103 -4.59 -3.34 -5.82
C PHE A 103 -4.93 -1.93 -5.35
N MET A 104 -6.01 -1.83 -4.61
CA MET A 104 -6.43 -0.63 -3.89
C MET A 104 -7.11 -1.04 -2.59
N VAL A 105 -6.78 -0.35 -1.51
CA VAL A 105 -7.47 -0.41 -0.23
C VAL A 105 -7.94 1.00 0.10
N PHE A 106 -9.25 1.18 0.02
CA PHE A 106 -9.91 2.43 0.33
C PHE A 106 -10.04 2.61 1.84
N GLU A 107 -9.82 3.82 2.36
CA GLU A 107 -9.79 4.08 3.80
C GLU A 107 -8.85 3.12 4.56
N PHE A 108 -7.65 2.97 4.02
CA PHE A 108 -6.67 2.02 4.51
C PHE A 108 -6.35 2.24 6.01
N SER A 109 -5.95 3.45 6.40
CA SER A 109 -5.67 3.79 7.79
C SER A 109 -5.45 5.30 7.98
N GLU A 110 -5.52 5.75 9.23
CA GLU A 110 -5.06 7.06 9.73
C GLU A 110 -3.76 6.94 10.53
N ASN A 111 -3.25 5.73 10.71
CA ASN A 111 -2.17 5.44 11.64
C ASN A 111 -0.84 5.25 10.90
N TYR A 112 0.18 6.00 11.30
CA TYR A 112 1.53 5.88 10.74
C TYR A 112 2.17 4.49 10.90
N LEU A 113 1.87 3.76 11.97
CA LEU A 113 2.36 2.39 12.13
C LEU A 113 1.79 1.45 11.08
N ASP A 114 0.52 1.63 10.71
CA ASP A 114 -0.10 0.86 9.64
C ASP A 114 0.52 1.22 8.30
N PHE A 115 0.79 2.51 8.06
CA PHE A 115 1.49 2.95 6.84
C PHE A 115 2.88 2.34 6.76
N MET A 116 3.63 2.37 7.85
CA MET A 116 4.97 1.79 7.93
C MET A 116 4.95 0.29 7.68
N SER A 117 4.01 -0.42 8.30
CA SER A 117 3.85 -1.87 8.13
C SER A 117 3.51 -2.20 6.68
N ALA A 118 2.60 -1.43 6.04
CA ALA A 118 2.24 -1.62 4.65
C ALA A 118 3.43 -1.36 3.71
N VAL A 119 4.12 -0.26 3.91
CA VAL A 119 5.28 0.10 3.10
C VAL A 119 6.39 -0.92 3.29
N ASN A 120 6.69 -1.34 4.53
CA ASN A 120 7.67 -2.40 4.79
C ASN A 120 7.31 -3.70 4.09
N ALA A 121 6.08 -4.17 4.24
CA ALA A 121 5.63 -5.42 3.68
C ALA A 121 5.69 -5.41 2.14
N LEU A 122 5.11 -4.38 1.51
CA LEU A 122 4.97 -4.29 0.06
C LEU A 122 6.31 -4.07 -0.66
N ARG A 123 7.25 -3.37 -0.05
CA ARG A 123 8.60 -3.17 -0.61
C ARG A 123 9.34 -4.49 -0.83
N GLN A 124 9.09 -5.49 0.01
CA GLN A 124 9.82 -6.76 -0.01
C GLN A 124 9.59 -7.60 -1.28
N ILE A 125 8.62 -7.23 -2.10
CA ILE A 125 8.44 -7.80 -3.43
C ILE A 125 9.69 -7.61 -4.32
N ASP A 126 10.50 -6.58 -4.06
CA ASP A 126 11.72 -6.28 -4.78
C ASP A 126 12.78 -7.40 -4.71
N SER A 127 12.68 -8.28 -3.70
CA SER A 127 13.61 -9.39 -3.49
C SER A 127 13.16 -10.71 -4.10
N MET A 128 12.00 -10.74 -4.73
CA MET A 128 11.51 -12.00 -5.31
C MET A 128 12.37 -12.42 -6.50
N PRO A 129 12.80 -13.70 -6.54
CA PRO A 129 13.64 -14.19 -7.63
C PRO A 129 12.88 -14.20 -8.94
N GLY A 130 13.58 -13.88 -10.04
CA GLY A 130 13.01 -13.91 -11.39
C GLY A 130 13.33 -12.67 -12.23
N PRO A 131 12.52 -12.36 -13.24
CA PRO A 131 12.65 -11.15 -14.04
C PRO A 131 12.59 -9.87 -13.20
N PRO A 132 13.19 -8.77 -13.66
CA PRO A 132 13.11 -7.50 -12.95
C PRO A 132 11.67 -7.07 -12.69
N ILE A 133 11.35 -6.82 -11.43
CA ILE A 133 10.06 -6.28 -10.98
C ILE A 133 10.12 -4.76 -11.06
N HIS A 134 9.05 -4.14 -11.54
CA HIS A 134 8.94 -2.68 -11.56
C HIS A 134 7.51 -2.22 -11.33
N GLY A 135 7.34 -1.01 -10.87
CA GLY A 135 6.04 -0.42 -10.60
C GLY A 135 6.07 0.58 -9.47
N GLN A 136 4.90 1.01 -9.08
CA GLN A 136 4.74 1.93 -7.97
C GLN A 136 3.56 1.53 -7.09
N LEU A 137 3.65 1.93 -5.83
CA LEU A 137 2.52 2.01 -4.91
C LEU A 137 2.60 3.33 -4.15
N ALA A 138 1.44 3.81 -3.71
CA ALA A 138 1.34 5.08 -3.00
C ALA A 138 0.31 5.02 -1.88
N ILE A 139 0.56 5.78 -0.82
CA ILE A 139 -0.43 6.13 0.20
C ILE A 139 -0.84 7.58 -0.08
N VAL A 140 -2.12 7.80 -0.35
CA VAL A 140 -2.65 9.08 -0.83
C VAL A 140 -3.89 9.52 -0.06
N PRO A 141 -4.12 10.82 0.15
CA PRO A 141 -5.36 11.33 0.72
C PRO A 141 -6.52 11.17 -0.27
N TYR A 142 -7.72 10.90 0.26
CA TYR A 142 -8.90 10.57 -0.54
C TYR A 142 -9.82 11.73 -0.89
N MET A 143 -10.11 12.60 0.07
CA MET A 143 -11.32 13.44 0.03
C MET A 143 -11.40 14.50 -1.07
N PHE A 144 -10.33 14.76 -1.83
CA PHE A 144 -10.32 15.86 -2.79
C PHE A 144 -9.95 15.45 -4.22
N GLY A 145 -10.21 14.21 -4.58
CA GLY A 145 -9.79 13.62 -5.83
C GLY A 145 -8.33 13.17 -5.78
N PRO A 146 -7.81 12.56 -6.83
CA PRO A 146 -6.47 12.01 -6.84
C PRO A 146 -5.42 13.13 -6.74
N GLY A 147 -5.21 13.57 -5.54
CA GLY A 147 -4.19 14.57 -5.22
C GLY A 147 -2.81 13.95 -5.09
N PHE A 148 -2.29 13.32 -6.16
CA PHE A 148 -0.95 12.70 -6.15
C PHE A 148 0.17 13.70 -5.84
N ASN A 149 -0.11 15.00 -5.92
CA ASN A 149 0.80 16.04 -5.43
C ASN A 149 0.96 16.08 -3.91
N ALA A 150 0.06 15.39 -3.18
CA ALA A 150 0.05 15.32 -1.72
C ALA A 150 0.22 13.88 -1.21
N CYS A 151 0.88 13.00 -1.98
CA CYS A 151 1.17 11.65 -1.52
C CYS A 151 1.87 11.67 -0.17
N GLU A 152 1.39 10.86 0.76
CA GLU A 152 2.06 10.65 2.03
C GLU A 152 3.43 10.00 1.80
N VAL A 153 3.42 8.95 0.98
CA VAL A 153 4.62 8.26 0.51
C VAL A 153 4.33 7.55 -0.80
N VAL A 154 5.37 7.45 -1.63
CA VAL A 154 5.39 6.62 -2.85
C VAL A 154 6.55 5.65 -2.74
N VAL A 155 6.29 4.38 -3.03
CA VAL A 155 7.33 3.37 -3.25
C VAL A 155 7.47 3.17 -4.73
N THR A 156 8.68 3.36 -5.24
CA THR A 156 9.03 3.01 -6.61
C THR A 156 9.89 1.75 -6.60
N ILE A 157 9.51 0.75 -7.38
CA ILE A 157 10.25 -0.50 -7.55
C ILE A 157 10.83 -0.49 -8.96
N ALA A 158 12.13 -0.57 -9.05
CA ALA A 158 12.87 -0.63 -10.31
C ALA A 158 14.18 -1.38 -10.13
N ASP A 159 14.56 -2.17 -11.12
CA ASP A 159 15.84 -2.90 -11.16
C ASP A 159 16.10 -3.77 -9.91
N GLY A 160 15.06 -4.38 -9.36
CA GLY A 160 15.15 -5.24 -8.17
C GLY A 160 15.39 -4.46 -6.87
N LYS A 161 15.08 -3.17 -6.85
CA LYS A 161 15.21 -2.31 -5.68
C LYS A 161 13.97 -1.46 -5.49
N SER A 162 13.49 -1.34 -4.26
CA SER A 162 12.46 -0.38 -3.87
C SER A 162 13.09 0.86 -3.24
N THR A 163 12.53 2.02 -3.56
CA THR A 163 12.95 3.32 -3.01
C THR A 163 11.74 4.16 -2.63
N LEU A 164 11.92 5.01 -1.62
CA LEU A 164 10.87 5.94 -1.17
C LEU A 164 10.97 7.29 -1.89
N SER A 165 9.81 7.86 -2.22
CA SER A 165 9.68 9.19 -2.79
C SER A 165 8.33 9.83 -2.40
N LYS A 166 8.07 11.01 -2.94
CA LYS A 166 6.76 11.69 -2.87
C LYS A 166 6.15 11.92 -4.25
N GLN A 167 6.77 11.37 -5.29
CA GLN A 167 6.36 11.60 -6.66
C GLN A 167 5.99 10.29 -7.34
N VAL A 168 4.84 10.28 -7.97
CA VAL A 168 4.42 9.20 -8.86
C VAL A 168 4.81 9.50 -10.30
N THR A 169 4.93 8.46 -11.12
CA THR A 169 5.09 8.65 -12.57
C THR A 169 3.77 9.09 -13.20
N PRO A 170 3.80 9.81 -14.34
CA PRO A 170 2.57 10.18 -15.06
C PRO A 170 1.71 8.98 -15.44
N GLU A 171 2.32 7.84 -15.76
CA GLU A 171 1.61 6.61 -16.11
C GLU A 171 0.87 6.01 -14.90
N PHE A 172 1.51 6.02 -13.74
CA PHE A 172 0.86 5.57 -12.51
C PHE A 172 -0.27 6.51 -12.11
N GLU A 173 -0.04 7.82 -12.19
CA GLU A 173 -1.05 8.84 -11.88
C GLU A 173 -2.29 8.70 -12.77
N ALA A 174 -2.09 8.54 -14.09
CA ALA A 174 -3.19 8.37 -15.03
C ALA A 174 -4.00 7.10 -14.75
N TRP A 175 -3.32 5.98 -14.47
CA TRP A 175 -3.98 4.72 -14.12
C TRP A 175 -4.74 4.84 -12.80
N ALA A 176 -4.13 5.39 -11.76
CA ALA A 176 -4.76 5.53 -10.46
C ALA A 176 -5.95 6.50 -10.50
N THR A 177 -5.84 7.60 -11.24
CA THR A 177 -6.97 8.51 -11.50
C THR A 177 -8.13 7.78 -12.13
N HIS A 178 -7.88 6.98 -13.16
CA HIS A 178 -8.91 6.17 -13.81
C HIS A 178 -9.56 5.19 -12.82
N CYS A 179 -8.78 4.55 -11.95
CA CYS A 179 -9.34 3.68 -10.91
C CYS A 179 -10.32 4.44 -10.01
N PHE A 180 -9.95 5.63 -9.54
CA PHE A 180 -10.83 6.45 -8.69
C PHE A 180 -12.10 6.92 -9.41
N GLU A 181 -12.01 7.29 -10.69
CA GLU A 181 -13.14 7.74 -11.49
C GLU A 181 -14.13 6.62 -11.85
N THR A 182 -13.64 5.39 -11.91
CA THR A 182 -14.45 4.21 -12.26
C THR A 182 -15.01 3.47 -11.04
N LEU A 183 -14.67 3.89 -9.82
CA LEU A 183 -15.31 3.36 -8.62
C LEU A 183 -16.79 3.72 -8.63
N GLU A 184 -17.63 2.72 -8.92
CA GLU A 184 -19.07 2.85 -8.73
C GLU A 184 -19.37 2.78 -7.23
N PHE A 185 -19.63 3.93 -6.64
CA PHE A 185 -20.26 3.95 -5.31
C PHE A 185 -21.68 3.45 -5.45
N PRO A 186 -22.14 2.52 -4.59
CA PRO A 186 -23.53 2.09 -4.62
C PRO A 186 -24.41 3.34 -4.52
N SER A 187 -25.17 3.64 -5.57
CA SER A 187 -26.20 4.66 -5.52
C SER A 187 -27.30 4.20 -4.58
N ASP A 188 -27.67 5.04 -3.62
CA ASP A 188 -28.81 4.87 -2.72
C ASP A 188 -30.12 4.53 -3.45
#